data_fdff43a8916ae13307ea8b1c47c00547
#
_entry.id   fdff43a8916ae13307ea8b1c47c00547
#
_cell.length_a   1.000
_cell.length_b   1.000
_cell.length_c   1.000
_cell.angle_alpha   90.00
_cell.angle_beta   90.00
_cell.angle_gamma   90.00
#
_symmetry.space_group_name_H-M   'P 1'
#
loop_
_entity.id
_entity.type
_entity.pdbx_description
1 polymer ?
#
loop_
_entity_poly.entity_id
_entity_poly.type
_entity_poly.pdbx_seq_one_letter_code
_entity_poly.pdbx_strand_id
1 'polypeptide(L)'
;MEQKAVDILSKYRLMAIATLRPDGWPQATMVSYANEGLLLYFIVSRASQKYTNIERDSRVSIVVGRDFEDPAQIKALSIAANASEVRDPKQRERAIELILERHPALARLGRPDLEHSAVMRAYCSIVTILDYSKGFGHADILTVAPGGVEMTPARDDDWGFLSGTAEA
;
A
#
# COMPACT_ATOMS: atom_id res chain seq x y z
N MET A 1 16.58 4.42 -1.08
CA MET A 1 15.58 3.43 -0.61
C MET A 1 14.16 3.94 -0.77
N GLU A 2 13.86 5.18 -0.38
CA GLU A 2 12.54 5.79 -0.63
C GLU A 2 12.13 5.69 -2.09
N GLN A 3 13.01 6.08 -3.02
CA GLN A 3 12.74 5.97 -4.45
C GLN A 3 12.39 4.53 -4.87
N LYS A 4 13.04 3.52 -4.30
CA LYS A 4 12.72 2.11 -4.56
C LYS A 4 11.29 1.74 -4.14
N ALA A 5 10.83 2.25 -2.99
CA ALA A 5 9.44 2.06 -2.55
C ALA A 5 8.47 2.77 -3.51
N VAL A 6 8.77 4.01 -3.89
CA VAL A 6 7.97 4.79 -4.85
C VAL A 6 7.92 4.09 -6.22
N ASP A 7 9.02 3.51 -6.69
CA ASP A 7 9.06 2.77 -7.96
C ASP A 7 8.16 1.53 -7.92
N ILE A 8 8.14 0.80 -6.79
CA ILE A 8 7.23 -0.34 -6.62
C ILE A 8 5.78 0.13 -6.58
N LEU A 9 5.46 1.21 -5.84
CA LEU A 9 4.13 1.80 -5.81
C LEU A 9 3.69 2.25 -7.21
N SER A 10 4.59 2.86 -7.97
CA SER A 10 4.31 3.35 -9.32
C SER A 10 4.12 2.25 -10.35
N LYS A 11 4.68 1.08 -10.10
CA LYS A 11 4.60 -0.09 -11.00
C LYS A 11 3.27 -0.82 -10.93
N TYR A 12 2.68 -0.92 -9.73
CA TYR A 12 1.45 -1.67 -9.50
C TYR A 12 0.23 -0.76 -9.40
N ARG A 13 -0.96 -1.29 -9.65
CA ARG A 13 -2.23 -0.55 -9.71
C ARG A 13 -3.21 -0.95 -8.63
N LEU A 14 -3.00 -2.11 -8.01
CA LEU A 14 -3.84 -2.65 -6.96
C LEU A 14 -3.04 -2.81 -5.68
N MET A 15 -3.68 -2.56 -4.57
CA MET A 15 -3.17 -2.86 -3.24
C MET A 15 -4.17 -3.72 -2.48
N ALA A 16 -3.70 -4.62 -1.64
CA ALA A 16 -4.50 -5.19 -0.57
C ALA A 16 -4.45 -4.22 0.61
N ILE A 17 -5.62 -3.79 1.09
CA ILE A 17 -5.72 -2.95 2.29
C ILE A 17 -6.48 -3.69 3.37
N ALA A 18 -5.89 -3.81 4.55
CA ALA A 18 -6.50 -4.36 5.75
C ALA A 18 -6.93 -3.22 6.68
N THR A 19 -8.17 -3.33 7.17
CA THR A 19 -8.80 -2.40 8.10
C THR A 19 -9.37 -3.18 9.29
N LEU A 20 -9.57 -2.52 10.43
CA LEU A 20 -10.06 -3.17 11.64
C LEU A 20 -11.56 -2.96 11.80
N ARG A 21 -12.32 -4.08 11.80
CA ARG A 21 -13.76 -4.08 12.06
C ARG A 21 -14.05 -3.73 13.52
N PRO A 22 -15.28 -3.27 13.83
CA PRO A 22 -15.70 -2.98 15.20
C PRO A 22 -15.60 -4.19 16.17
N ASP A 23 -15.75 -5.40 15.64
CA ASP A 23 -15.63 -6.66 16.38
C ASP A 23 -14.17 -7.14 16.56
N GLY A 24 -13.19 -6.35 16.09
CA GLY A 24 -11.77 -6.65 16.20
C GLY A 24 -11.20 -7.52 15.08
N TRP A 25 -12.03 -8.05 14.17
CA TRP A 25 -11.53 -8.81 13.02
C TRP A 25 -10.88 -7.92 12.00
N PRO A 26 -9.66 -8.25 11.52
CA PRO A 26 -9.06 -7.59 10.37
C PRO A 26 -9.81 -7.99 9.09
N GLN A 27 -10.11 -6.99 8.25
CA GLN A 27 -10.73 -7.19 6.94
C GLN A 27 -9.78 -6.71 5.86
N ALA A 28 -9.36 -7.60 4.97
CA ALA A 28 -8.51 -7.27 3.83
C ALA A 28 -9.30 -7.31 2.52
N THR A 29 -9.11 -6.30 1.67
CA THR A 29 -9.76 -6.21 0.35
C THR A 29 -8.80 -5.59 -0.66
N MET A 30 -8.99 -5.93 -1.95
CA MET A 30 -8.25 -5.30 -3.05
C MET A 30 -8.86 -3.96 -3.41
N VAL A 31 -8.01 -2.95 -3.63
CA VAL A 31 -8.41 -1.59 -4.00
C VAL A 31 -7.47 -1.03 -5.06
N SER A 32 -8.04 -0.34 -6.05
CA SER A 32 -7.26 0.47 -6.99
C SER A 32 -6.72 1.72 -6.30
N TYR A 33 -5.48 2.06 -6.55
CA TYR A 33 -4.86 3.25 -5.96
C TYR A 33 -4.01 4.04 -6.96
N ALA A 34 -3.72 5.28 -6.60
CA ALA A 34 -2.65 6.08 -7.16
C ALA A 34 -1.76 6.57 -6.03
N ASN A 35 -0.52 6.97 -6.35
CA ASN A 35 0.39 7.50 -5.34
C ASN A 35 1.07 8.78 -5.82
N GLU A 36 1.40 9.62 -4.85
CA GLU A 36 2.26 10.79 -5.00
C GLU A 36 3.37 10.66 -3.95
N GLY A 37 4.55 10.18 -4.39
CA GLY A 37 5.56 9.69 -3.45
C GLY A 37 5.04 8.52 -2.62
N LEU A 38 5.17 8.62 -1.29
CA LEU A 38 4.67 7.65 -0.31
C LEU A 38 3.25 7.96 0.20
N LEU A 39 2.57 8.92 -0.39
CA LEU A 39 1.16 9.20 -0.13
C LEU A 39 0.29 8.45 -1.13
N LEU A 40 -0.62 7.61 -0.64
CA LEU A 40 -1.52 6.84 -1.48
C LEU A 40 -2.92 7.45 -1.47
N TYR A 41 -3.59 7.42 -2.63
CA TYR A 41 -4.97 7.83 -2.81
C TYR A 41 -5.81 6.69 -3.37
N PHE A 42 -7.03 6.53 -2.89
CA PHE A 42 -7.97 5.51 -3.35
C PHE A 42 -9.41 5.95 -3.12
N ILE A 43 -10.35 5.30 -3.80
CA ILE A 43 -11.78 5.61 -3.70
C ILE A 43 -12.49 4.41 -3.11
N VAL A 44 -13.40 4.66 -2.18
CA VAL A 44 -14.26 3.65 -1.57
C VAL A 44 -15.71 4.11 -1.57
N SER A 45 -16.64 3.16 -1.57
CA SER A 45 -18.05 3.47 -1.30
C SER A 45 -18.22 3.89 0.17
N ARG A 46 -18.99 4.95 0.42
CA ARG A 46 -19.37 5.36 1.79
C ARG A 46 -20.17 4.30 2.53
N ALA A 47 -20.88 3.44 1.79
CA ALA A 47 -21.63 2.32 2.35
C ALA A 47 -20.76 1.08 2.63
N SER A 48 -19.47 1.10 2.29
CA SER A 48 -18.59 -0.05 2.49
C SER A 48 -18.16 -0.20 3.95
N GLN A 49 -18.02 -1.45 4.40
CA GLN A 49 -17.45 -1.75 5.73
C GLN A 49 -16.07 -1.13 5.92
N LYS A 50 -15.26 -1.09 4.88
CA LYS A 50 -13.92 -0.48 4.87
C LYS A 50 -13.96 1.01 5.22
N TYR A 51 -14.90 1.77 4.66
CA TYR A 51 -15.07 3.18 4.98
C TYR A 51 -15.40 3.37 6.46
N THR A 52 -16.40 2.64 6.96
CA THR A 52 -16.77 2.68 8.38
C THR A 52 -15.63 2.26 9.30
N ASN A 53 -14.86 1.25 8.92
CA ASN A 53 -13.69 0.81 9.68
C ASN A 53 -12.65 1.93 9.81
N ILE A 54 -12.31 2.60 8.69
CA ILE A 54 -11.30 3.67 8.65
C ILE A 54 -11.76 4.90 9.43
N GLU A 55 -13.04 5.29 9.34
CA GLU A 55 -13.58 6.41 10.12
C GLU A 55 -13.48 6.17 11.63
N ARG A 56 -13.55 4.91 12.05
CA ARG A 56 -13.43 4.53 13.47
C ARG A 56 -11.97 4.36 13.91
N ASP A 57 -11.14 3.74 13.09
CA ASP A 57 -9.72 3.49 13.35
C ASP A 57 -8.92 3.71 12.07
N SER A 58 -8.15 4.79 12.04
CA SER A 58 -7.41 5.21 10.86
C SER A 58 -6.24 4.29 10.49
N ARG A 59 -5.83 3.39 11.39
CA ARG A 59 -4.70 2.48 11.16
C ARG A 59 -5.07 1.43 10.13
N VAL A 60 -4.24 1.33 9.09
CA VAL A 60 -4.41 0.35 8.02
C VAL A 60 -3.09 -0.34 7.74
N SER A 61 -3.17 -1.57 7.27
CA SER A 61 -2.02 -2.29 6.72
C SER A 61 -2.23 -2.50 5.23
N ILE A 62 -1.20 -2.23 4.44
CA ILE A 62 -1.28 -2.27 2.97
C ILE A 62 -0.18 -3.17 2.43
N VAL A 63 -0.54 -4.01 1.46
CA VAL A 63 0.41 -4.80 0.68
C VAL A 63 0.30 -4.41 -0.79
N VAL A 64 1.46 -4.14 -1.40
CA VAL A 64 1.59 -3.89 -2.84
C VAL A 64 2.61 -4.83 -3.43
N GLY A 65 2.21 -5.59 -4.43
CA GLY A 65 3.06 -6.57 -5.09
C GLY A 65 2.28 -7.32 -6.17
N ARG A 66 2.90 -8.37 -6.67
CA ARG A 66 2.27 -9.28 -7.63
C ARG A 66 2.61 -10.72 -7.26
N ASP A 67 1.99 -11.65 -7.95
CA ASP A 67 2.38 -13.05 -7.97
C ASP A 67 3.73 -13.23 -8.69
N PHE A 68 4.59 -14.07 -8.14
CA PHE A 68 5.89 -14.46 -8.68
C PHE A 68 5.98 -15.98 -8.68
N GLU A 69 6.34 -16.57 -9.81
CA GLU A 69 6.56 -18.02 -9.92
C GLU A 69 7.71 -18.50 -9.02
N ASP A 70 8.78 -17.69 -8.96
CA ASP A 70 9.95 -17.95 -8.13
C ASP A 70 9.88 -17.06 -6.86
N PRO A 71 9.69 -17.63 -5.67
CA PRO A 71 9.66 -16.87 -4.41
C PRO A 71 10.92 -16.05 -4.15
N ALA A 72 12.09 -16.47 -4.67
CA ALA A 72 13.33 -15.72 -4.54
C ALA A 72 13.33 -14.39 -5.31
N GLN A 73 12.33 -14.17 -6.17
CA GLN A 73 12.18 -12.93 -6.95
C GLN A 73 11.12 -11.98 -6.40
N ILE A 74 10.56 -12.27 -5.24
CA ILE A 74 9.55 -11.41 -4.61
C ILE A 74 10.11 -10.00 -4.43
N LYS A 75 9.38 -9.02 -4.98
CA LYS A 75 9.55 -7.58 -4.75
C LYS A 75 8.20 -6.99 -4.44
N ALA A 76 7.99 -6.65 -3.17
CA ALA A 76 6.70 -6.20 -2.67
C ALA A 76 6.90 -5.15 -1.56
N LEU A 77 5.83 -4.47 -1.20
CA LEU A 77 5.78 -3.59 -0.04
C LEU A 77 4.77 -4.11 0.97
N SER A 78 5.16 -4.08 2.24
CA SER A 78 4.25 -4.16 3.39
C SER A 78 4.30 -2.82 4.11
N ILE A 79 3.15 -2.16 4.28
CA ILE A 79 3.07 -0.78 4.72
C ILE A 79 2.12 -0.66 5.91
N ALA A 80 2.58 -0.05 7.00
CA ALA A 80 1.71 0.48 8.03
C ALA A 80 1.41 1.95 7.69
N ALA A 81 0.13 2.32 7.67
CA ALA A 81 -0.31 3.66 7.30
C ALA A 81 -1.50 4.13 8.14
N ASN A 82 -1.74 5.46 8.10
CA ASN A 82 -2.95 6.06 8.62
C ASN A 82 -3.79 6.57 7.46
N ALA A 83 -5.02 6.07 7.33
CA ALA A 83 -5.94 6.45 6.29
C ALA A 83 -7.00 7.42 6.80
N SER A 84 -7.41 8.37 5.94
CA SER A 84 -8.49 9.31 6.21
C SER A 84 -9.12 9.81 4.93
N GLU A 85 -10.35 10.33 5.02
CA GLU A 85 -10.98 10.99 3.87
C GLU A 85 -10.30 12.32 3.53
N VAL A 86 -10.11 12.57 2.24
CA VAL A 86 -9.58 13.85 1.73
C VAL A 86 -10.72 14.88 1.71
N ARG A 87 -10.71 15.80 2.65
CA ARG A 87 -11.74 16.84 2.79
C ARG A 87 -11.39 18.13 2.08
N ASP A 88 -10.10 18.44 1.93
CA ASP A 88 -9.67 19.62 1.16
C ASP A 88 -10.03 19.46 -0.32
N PRO A 89 -10.80 20.43 -0.91
CA PRO A 89 -11.28 20.31 -2.29
C PRO A 89 -10.15 20.22 -3.33
N LYS A 90 -9.05 20.95 -3.13
CA LYS A 90 -7.92 20.96 -4.08
C LYS A 90 -7.17 19.63 -4.04
N GLN A 91 -6.88 19.11 -2.84
CA GLN A 91 -6.23 17.82 -2.69
C GLN A 91 -7.12 16.69 -3.21
N ARG A 92 -8.43 16.77 -2.95
CA ARG A 92 -9.40 15.79 -3.45
C ARG A 92 -9.45 15.76 -4.97
N GLU A 93 -9.49 16.92 -5.61
CA GLU A 93 -9.46 17.00 -7.08
C GLU A 93 -8.18 16.39 -7.63
N ARG A 94 -7.03 16.75 -7.09
CA ARG A 94 -5.75 16.17 -7.45
C ARG A 94 -5.72 14.65 -7.29
N ALA A 95 -6.26 14.13 -6.21
CA ALA A 95 -6.35 12.68 -5.96
C ALA A 95 -7.22 11.98 -7.01
N ILE A 96 -8.37 12.56 -7.37
CA ILE A 96 -9.26 12.02 -8.41
C ILE A 96 -8.54 11.99 -9.76
N GLU A 97 -7.87 13.07 -10.15
CA GLU A 97 -7.08 13.14 -11.39
C GLU A 97 -6.04 12.03 -11.46
N LEU A 98 -5.22 11.88 -10.41
CA LEU A 98 -4.19 10.84 -10.32
C LEU A 98 -4.78 9.42 -10.45
N ILE A 99 -5.92 9.17 -9.80
CA ILE A 99 -6.58 7.86 -9.83
C ILE A 99 -7.12 7.57 -11.24
N LEU A 100 -7.80 8.54 -11.87
CA LEU A 100 -8.41 8.36 -13.19
C LEU A 100 -7.33 8.25 -14.29
N GLU A 101 -6.24 9.01 -14.19
CA GLU A 101 -5.10 8.92 -15.09
C GLU A 101 -4.45 7.53 -15.01
N ARG A 102 -4.25 7.02 -13.79
CA ARG A 102 -3.65 5.71 -13.58
C ARG A 102 -4.54 4.54 -13.96
N HIS A 103 -5.87 4.73 -13.90
CA HIS A 103 -6.88 3.71 -14.14
C HIS A 103 -7.85 4.11 -15.26
N PRO A 104 -7.43 4.03 -16.54
CA PRO A 104 -8.29 4.42 -17.67
C PRO A 104 -9.63 3.68 -17.73
N ALA A 105 -9.69 2.45 -17.19
CA ALA A 105 -10.94 1.69 -17.09
C ALA A 105 -11.94 2.33 -16.13
N LEU A 106 -11.47 2.89 -15.00
CA LEU A 106 -12.32 3.67 -14.09
C LEU A 106 -12.73 5.00 -14.71
N ALA A 107 -11.81 5.66 -15.41
CA ALA A 107 -12.10 6.94 -16.09
C ALA A 107 -13.28 6.82 -17.10
N ARG A 108 -13.44 5.64 -17.73
CA ARG A 108 -14.58 5.36 -18.63
C ARG A 108 -15.93 5.28 -17.91
N LEU A 109 -15.93 5.02 -16.60
CA LEU A 109 -17.15 5.03 -15.79
C LEU A 109 -17.57 6.45 -15.37
N GLY A 110 -16.74 7.46 -15.65
CA GLY A 110 -16.94 8.84 -15.24
C GLY A 110 -16.23 9.20 -13.94
N ARG A 111 -16.54 10.38 -13.44
CA ARG A 111 -16.01 10.87 -12.16
C ARG A 111 -16.79 10.26 -10.99
N PRO A 112 -16.15 10.05 -9.83
CA PRO A 112 -16.84 9.53 -8.65
C PRO A 112 -17.92 10.52 -8.19
N ASP A 113 -19.10 10.01 -7.87
CA ASP A 113 -20.13 10.75 -7.17
C ASP A 113 -19.78 10.81 -5.68
N LEU A 114 -19.51 12.01 -5.20
CA LEU A 114 -19.02 12.25 -3.83
C LEU A 114 -20.11 12.09 -2.75
N GLU A 115 -21.38 11.97 -3.13
CA GLU A 115 -22.45 11.59 -2.19
C GLU A 115 -22.35 10.12 -1.82
N HIS A 116 -21.95 9.27 -2.78
CA HIS A 116 -21.84 7.82 -2.62
C HIS A 116 -20.41 7.31 -2.42
N SER A 117 -19.42 8.10 -2.86
CA SER A 117 -18.01 7.73 -2.83
C SER A 117 -17.21 8.68 -1.93
N ALA A 118 -16.22 8.14 -1.24
CA ALA A 118 -15.22 8.88 -0.51
C ALA A 118 -13.85 8.74 -1.18
N VAL A 119 -13.16 9.86 -1.37
CA VAL A 119 -11.76 9.89 -1.78
C VAL A 119 -10.91 9.81 -0.51
N MET A 120 -10.12 8.77 -0.42
CA MET A 120 -9.29 8.47 0.74
C MET A 120 -7.82 8.74 0.44
N ARG A 121 -7.07 9.06 1.49
CA ARG A 121 -5.60 9.08 1.46
C ARG A 121 -5.06 8.18 2.55
N ALA A 122 -3.86 7.60 2.33
CA ALA A 122 -3.12 6.87 3.35
C ALA A 122 -1.70 7.44 3.43
N TYR A 123 -1.34 7.95 4.60
CA TYR A 123 0.02 8.37 4.93
C TYR A 123 0.80 7.17 5.43
N CYS A 124 1.84 6.79 4.70
CA CYS A 124 2.73 5.71 5.13
C CYS A 124 3.51 6.13 6.38
N SER A 125 3.54 5.27 7.40
CA SER A 125 4.32 5.44 8.61
C SER A 125 5.55 4.54 8.62
N ILE A 126 5.37 3.27 8.22
CA ILE A 126 6.45 2.29 8.07
C ILE A 126 6.27 1.63 6.72
N VAL A 127 7.34 1.56 5.95
CA VAL A 127 7.36 0.87 4.65
C VAL A 127 8.44 -0.19 4.67
N THR A 128 8.02 -1.44 4.66
CA THR A 128 8.92 -2.59 4.53
C THR A 128 9.00 -2.98 3.06
N ILE A 129 10.19 -2.91 2.49
CA ILE A 129 10.49 -3.32 1.13
C ILE A 129 11.00 -4.76 1.18
N LEU A 130 10.17 -5.69 0.76
CA LEU A 130 10.56 -7.08 0.57
C LEU A 130 11.31 -7.20 -0.75
N ASP A 131 12.56 -7.65 -0.72
CA ASP A 131 13.38 -7.86 -1.93
C ASP A 131 14.21 -9.14 -1.77
N TYR A 132 13.57 -10.25 -2.07
CA TYR A 132 14.16 -11.57 -1.91
C TYR A 132 15.26 -11.88 -2.92
N SER A 133 15.45 -11.02 -3.94
CA SER A 133 16.61 -11.13 -4.84
C SER A 133 17.95 -10.78 -4.16
N LYS A 134 17.90 -10.11 -2.99
CA LYS A 134 19.08 -9.82 -2.18
C LYS A 134 19.41 -10.92 -1.17
N GLY A 135 18.47 -11.82 -0.91
CA GLY A 135 18.50 -12.90 0.05
C GLY A 135 17.07 -13.28 0.39
N PHE A 136 16.80 -14.59 0.54
CA PHE A 136 15.46 -15.06 0.86
C PHE A 136 15.05 -14.52 2.25
N GLY A 137 13.92 -13.82 2.31
CA GLY A 137 13.46 -13.13 3.52
C GLY A 137 14.01 -11.71 3.74
N HIS A 138 14.85 -11.20 2.82
CA HIS A 138 15.43 -9.86 2.97
C HIS A 138 14.37 -8.75 2.97
N ALA A 139 14.43 -7.85 3.95
CA ALA A 139 13.55 -6.73 4.11
C ALA A 139 14.32 -5.45 4.49
N ASP A 140 14.16 -4.41 3.67
CA ASP A 140 14.62 -3.05 4.00
C ASP A 140 13.45 -2.29 4.67
N ILE A 141 13.66 -1.61 5.79
CA ILE A 141 12.61 -0.93 6.54
C ILE A 141 12.84 0.57 6.53
N LEU A 142 11.81 1.32 6.12
CA LEU A 142 11.78 2.78 6.14
C LEU A 142 10.73 3.25 7.16
N THR A 143 11.13 4.15 8.05
CA THR A 143 10.21 4.89 8.92
C THR A 143 10.00 6.28 8.34
N VAL A 144 8.75 6.64 8.09
CA VAL A 144 8.36 7.94 7.54
C VAL A 144 7.94 8.86 8.68
N ALA A 145 8.70 9.91 8.92
CA ALA A 145 8.44 10.91 9.95
C ALA A 145 8.19 12.29 9.32
N PRO A 146 7.60 13.26 10.06
CA PRO A 146 7.37 14.62 9.54
C PRO A 146 8.64 15.34 9.07
N GLY A 147 9.82 14.91 9.53
CA GLY A 147 11.14 15.47 9.16
C GLY A 147 11.86 14.75 8.04
N GLY A 148 11.30 13.69 7.50
CA GLY A 148 11.92 12.88 6.43
C GLY A 148 11.76 11.38 6.66
N VAL A 149 12.51 10.61 5.86
CA VAL A 149 12.51 9.16 5.91
C VAL A 149 13.77 8.66 6.60
N GLU A 150 13.62 7.87 7.64
CA GLU A 150 14.71 7.20 8.35
C GLU A 150 14.80 5.74 7.92
N MET A 151 16.02 5.23 7.79
CA MET A 151 16.28 3.82 7.51
C MET A 151 16.56 3.07 8.80
N THR A 152 15.87 1.96 8.98
CA THR A 152 16.23 0.95 9.97
C THR A 152 17.17 -0.07 9.31
N PRO A 153 18.10 -0.69 10.03
CA PRO A 153 18.93 -1.79 9.49
C PRO A 153 18.06 -2.85 8.81
N ALA A 154 18.55 -3.33 7.67
CA ALA A 154 17.87 -4.40 6.94
C ALA A 154 17.70 -5.63 7.85
N ARG A 155 16.57 -6.31 7.68
CA ARG A 155 16.28 -7.55 8.39
C ARG A 155 16.40 -8.71 7.40
N ASP A 156 17.21 -9.69 7.77
CA ASP A 156 17.31 -10.96 7.07
C ASP A 156 16.74 -12.04 8.00
N ASP A 157 15.53 -12.52 7.68
CA ASP A 157 14.88 -13.57 8.44
C ASP A 157 15.49 -14.93 8.05
N ASP A 158 16.00 -15.66 9.04
CA ASP A 158 16.37 -17.07 8.86
C ASP A 158 15.11 -17.92 8.81
N TRP A 159 14.78 -18.39 7.63
CA TRP A 159 13.62 -19.24 7.40
C TRP A 159 13.89 -20.72 7.62
N GLY A 160 15.09 -21.08 8.08
CA GLY A 160 15.49 -22.47 8.34
C GLY A 160 15.61 -23.33 7.08
N PHE A 161 15.64 -22.73 5.89
CA PHE A 161 15.98 -23.46 4.67
C PHE A 161 17.49 -23.74 4.69
N LEU A 162 17.85 -24.99 4.89
CA LEU A 162 19.23 -25.42 4.70
C LEU A 162 19.58 -25.19 3.24
N SER A 163 20.60 -24.37 2.96
CA SER A 163 21.20 -24.30 1.66
C SER A 163 21.66 -25.72 1.31
N GLY A 164 20.97 -26.37 0.40
CA GLY A 164 21.38 -27.67 -0.10
C GLY A 164 22.77 -27.50 -0.68
N THR A 165 23.79 -27.96 0.02
CA THR A 165 25.04 -28.31 -0.60
C THR A 165 24.70 -29.43 -1.56
N ALA A 166 24.49 -29.09 -2.83
CA ALA A 166 24.60 -30.05 -3.89
C ALA A 166 26.06 -30.52 -3.88
N GLU A 167 26.34 -31.56 -3.11
CA GLU A 167 27.54 -32.35 -3.33
C GLU A 167 27.32 -33.05 -4.66
N ALA A 168 28.24 -32.72 -5.59
CA ALA A 168 28.36 -33.35 -6.91
C ALA A 168 28.86 -34.78 -6.79
#